data_f6771ea678b7f1daa99ff2e30772f143
#
_entry.id   f6771ea678b7f1daa99ff2e30772f143
#
_cell.length_a   1.000
_cell.length_b   1.000
_cell.length_c   1.000
_cell.angle_alpha   90.00
_cell.angle_beta   90.00
_cell.angle_gamma   90.00
#
_symmetry.space_group_name_H-M   'P 1'
#
loop_
_entity.id
_entity.type
_entity.pdbx_description
1 polymer ?
#
loop_
_entity_poly.entity_id
_entity_poly.type
_entity_poly.pdbx_seq_one_letter_code
_entity_poly.pdbx_strand_id
1 'polypeptide(L)'
;MNNETYSAICFSHIGNRTNHEDNLLINGKYLTSEMQKQMSDNHCCFLSDSETSNVRLYAVSDGMGGHNAGEIASHICVEKLSAALMELQPCSSIMDIVAYLQAVIAEINKMVCDLSRKYDDLKGMGATLVLLVLCENECAILNIGDSRAYHFADDKLIQITKDNTE
;
A
#
# COMPACT_ATOMS: atom_id res chain seq x y z
N MET A 1 -8.14 9.48 28.35
CA MET A 1 -8.09 8.73 27.09
C MET A 1 -6.67 8.19 26.99
N ASN A 2 -6.50 6.87 27.05
CA ASN A 2 -5.18 6.28 26.81
C ASN A 2 -4.87 6.47 25.33
N ASN A 3 -3.97 7.39 24.99
CA ASN A 3 -3.44 7.46 23.63
C ASN A 3 -2.55 6.23 23.44
N GLU A 4 -3.08 5.21 22.81
CA GLU A 4 -2.25 4.11 22.35
C GLU A 4 -1.28 4.63 21.30
N THR A 5 0.00 4.43 21.57
CA THR A 5 1.06 4.79 20.63
C THR A 5 1.35 3.59 19.75
N TYR A 6 1.11 3.74 18.45
CA TYR A 6 1.53 2.75 17.47
C TYR A 6 2.85 3.20 16.85
N SER A 7 3.70 2.25 16.54
CA SER A 7 4.89 2.50 15.74
C SER A 7 4.91 1.52 14.56
N ALA A 8 5.33 1.99 13.40
CA ALA A 8 5.46 1.18 12.21
C ALA A 8 6.84 1.38 11.59
N ILE A 9 7.39 0.29 11.07
CA ILE A 9 8.65 0.29 10.31
C ILE A 9 8.39 -0.45 9.01
N CYS A 10 8.77 0.16 7.91
CA CYS A 10 8.77 -0.47 6.60
C CYS A 10 10.19 -0.66 6.09
N PHE A 11 10.38 -1.76 5.41
CA PHE A 11 11.64 -2.09 4.74
C PHE A 11 11.34 -2.49 3.30
N SER A 12 12.12 -1.98 2.36
CA SER A 12 12.03 -2.35 0.96
C SER A 12 13.42 -2.57 0.37
N HIS A 13 13.56 -3.59 -0.47
CA HIS A 13 14.81 -3.97 -1.10
C HIS A 13 14.57 -4.65 -2.45
N ILE A 14 15.28 -4.23 -3.47
CA ILE A 14 15.10 -4.73 -4.85
C ILE A 14 15.45 -6.22 -5.03
N GLY A 15 16.26 -6.79 -4.13
CA GLY A 15 16.74 -8.17 -4.27
C GLY A 15 17.63 -8.37 -5.49
N ASN A 16 17.34 -9.43 -6.24
CA ASN A 16 18.06 -9.77 -7.49
C ASN A 16 17.33 -9.27 -8.75
N ARG A 17 16.37 -8.36 -8.60
CA ARG A 17 15.63 -7.80 -9.72
C ARG A 17 16.39 -6.65 -10.36
N THR A 18 16.11 -6.37 -11.64
CA THR A 18 16.65 -5.19 -12.34
C THR A 18 15.83 -3.95 -12.10
N ASN A 19 14.53 -4.12 -11.81
CA ASN A 19 13.59 -3.06 -11.50
C ASN A 19 12.94 -3.31 -10.15
N HIS A 20 12.68 -2.25 -9.42
CA HIS A 20 11.94 -2.28 -8.18
C HIS A 20 10.47 -1.95 -8.45
N GLU A 21 9.62 -2.97 -8.45
CA GLU A 21 8.20 -2.84 -8.77
C GLU A 21 7.31 -2.70 -7.53
N ASP A 22 7.87 -3.01 -6.34
CA ASP A 22 7.15 -2.86 -5.08
C ASP A 22 7.09 -1.41 -4.63
N ASN A 23 6.02 -1.06 -3.94
CA ASN A 23 5.90 0.19 -3.21
C ASN A 23 5.24 -0.03 -1.86
N LEU A 24 5.34 0.95 -0.99
CA LEU A 24 4.78 0.92 0.34
C LEU A 24 4.22 2.28 0.74
N LEU A 25 3.25 2.26 1.64
CA LEU A 25 2.68 3.46 2.27
C LEU A 25 2.81 3.32 3.78
N ILE A 26 3.36 4.33 4.42
CA ILE A 26 3.43 4.44 5.88
C ILE A 26 2.90 5.81 6.31
N ASN A 27 1.61 5.84 6.61
CA ASN A 27 0.90 7.03 7.11
C ASN A 27 1.20 8.31 6.30
N GLY A 28 0.93 8.26 4.98
CA GLY A 28 1.14 9.37 4.04
C GLY A 28 2.53 9.44 3.40
N LYS A 29 3.51 8.68 3.88
CA LYS A 29 4.83 8.56 3.27
C LYS A 29 4.89 7.31 2.39
N TYR A 30 5.48 7.40 1.21
CA TYR A 30 5.64 6.29 0.26
C TYR A 30 6.93 6.43 -0.54
N LEU A 31 7.31 5.40 -1.28
CA LEU A 31 8.48 5.47 -2.15
C LEU A 31 8.14 6.30 -3.39
N THR A 32 8.83 7.42 -3.55
CA THR A 32 8.71 8.22 -4.78
C THR A 32 9.38 7.49 -5.95
N SER A 33 9.01 7.86 -7.18
CA SER A 33 9.65 7.28 -8.38
C SER A 33 11.16 7.49 -8.41
N GLU A 34 11.67 8.56 -7.79
CA GLU A 34 13.10 8.81 -7.67
C GLU A 34 13.75 7.85 -6.66
N MET A 35 13.11 7.62 -5.52
CA MET A 35 13.58 6.64 -4.52
C MET A 35 13.59 5.23 -5.11
N GLN A 36 12.54 4.81 -5.81
CA GLN A 36 12.49 3.51 -6.48
C GLN A 36 13.65 3.32 -7.47
N LYS A 37 13.96 4.35 -8.29
CA LYS A 37 15.08 4.31 -9.23
C LYS A 37 16.44 4.21 -8.53
N GLN A 38 16.63 4.90 -7.40
CA GLN A 38 17.86 4.82 -6.61
C GLN A 38 18.07 3.47 -5.95
N MET A 39 17.00 2.70 -5.72
CA MET A 39 17.07 1.35 -5.15
C MET A 39 17.60 0.31 -6.15
N SER A 40 17.75 0.63 -7.43
CA SER A 40 18.37 -0.24 -8.45
C SER A 40 19.81 -0.67 -8.12
N ASP A 41 20.48 -0.01 -7.17
CA ASP A 41 21.88 -0.23 -6.79
C ASP A 41 22.03 -0.95 -5.43
N ASN A 42 21.13 -1.87 -5.08
CA ASN A 42 21.12 -2.60 -3.79
C ASN A 42 20.92 -1.71 -2.55
N HIS A 43 20.25 -0.60 -2.68
CA HIS A 43 19.91 0.23 -1.54
C HIS A 43 18.61 -0.26 -0.89
N CYS A 44 18.57 -0.18 0.44
CA CYS A 44 17.38 -0.40 1.24
C CYS A 44 16.73 0.93 1.56
N CYS A 45 15.41 1.00 1.54
CA CYS A 45 14.68 2.14 2.06
C CYS A 45 14.01 1.78 3.37
N PHE A 46 14.17 2.65 4.38
CA PHE A 46 13.46 2.57 5.65
C PHE A 46 12.57 3.78 5.80
N LEU A 47 11.29 3.53 6.04
CA LEU A 47 10.36 4.53 6.51
C LEU A 47 9.85 4.12 7.89
N SER A 48 9.63 5.08 8.75
CA SER A 48 9.07 4.86 10.08
C SER A 48 7.99 5.87 10.38
N ASP A 49 7.02 5.46 11.18
CA ASP A 49 5.95 6.30 11.69
C ASP A 49 5.83 6.14 13.20
N SER A 50 5.71 7.26 13.88
CA SER A 50 5.45 7.36 15.32
C SER A 50 4.42 8.46 15.63
N GLU A 51 3.68 8.91 14.63
CA GLU A 51 2.71 10.00 14.79
C GLU A 51 1.44 9.53 15.51
N THR A 52 0.75 10.47 16.12
CA THR A 52 -0.47 10.24 16.90
C THR A 52 -1.73 10.66 16.15
N SER A 53 -1.85 10.33 14.87
CA SER A 53 -3.07 10.61 14.10
C SER A 53 -4.19 9.63 14.47
N ASN A 54 -5.45 10.10 14.44
CA ASN A 54 -6.60 9.25 14.74
C ASN A 54 -6.83 8.16 13.69
N VAL A 55 -6.47 8.43 12.44
CA VAL A 55 -6.55 7.47 11.33
C VAL A 55 -5.17 7.29 10.74
N ARG A 56 -4.77 6.05 10.48
CA ARG A 56 -3.48 5.71 9.87
C ARG A 56 -3.66 4.65 8.81
N LEU A 57 -2.91 4.80 7.73
CA LEU A 57 -2.88 3.87 6.61
C LEU A 57 -1.47 3.31 6.45
N TYR A 58 -1.38 1.98 6.37
CA TYR A 58 -0.16 1.27 6.06
C TYR A 58 -0.43 0.29 4.94
N ALA A 59 0.34 0.35 3.86
CA ALA A 59 0.12 -0.52 2.73
C ALA A 59 1.41 -1.07 2.14
N VAL A 60 1.29 -2.23 1.50
CA VAL A 60 2.28 -2.80 0.59
C VAL A 60 1.57 -3.07 -0.72
N SER A 61 2.23 -2.73 -1.81
CA SER A 61 1.75 -2.91 -3.17
C SER A 61 2.87 -3.51 -4.02
N ASP A 62 2.69 -4.73 -4.50
CA ASP A 62 3.60 -5.44 -5.42
C ASP A 62 3.11 -5.19 -6.85
N GLY A 63 3.93 -4.51 -7.63
CA GLY A 63 3.63 -4.16 -9.01
C GLY A 63 3.97 -5.28 -9.96
N MET A 64 3.09 -5.54 -10.92
CA MET A 64 3.31 -6.51 -11.98
C MET A 64 3.11 -5.88 -13.36
N GLY A 65 3.89 -6.33 -14.34
CA GLY A 65 3.79 -5.88 -15.73
C GLY A 65 5.11 -6.06 -16.47
N GLY A 66 5.06 -6.04 -17.82
CA GLY A 66 6.27 -6.08 -18.64
C GLY A 66 6.94 -4.70 -18.75
N HIS A 67 8.26 -4.64 -18.94
CA HIS A 67 9.02 -3.44 -19.28
C HIS A 67 8.78 -2.19 -18.39
N ASN A 68 8.94 -2.30 -17.09
CA ASN A 68 8.83 -1.18 -16.14
C ASN A 68 7.40 -0.67 -15.89
N ALA A 69 6.38 -1.48 -16.12
CA ALA A 69 5.00 -1.06 -15.90
C ALA A 69 4.50 -1.33 -14.47
N GLY A 70 5.10 -2.30 -13.77
CA GLY A 70 4.73 -2.68 -12.41
C GLY A 70 4.99 -1.56 -11.39
N GLU A 71 6.16 -0.89 -11.48
CA GLU A 71 6.47 0.23 -10.57
C GLU A 71 5.51 1.41 -10.73
N ILE A 72 4.96 1.61 -11.94
CA ILE A 72 3.98 2.66 -12.18
C ILE A 72 2.66 2.31 -11.50
N ALA A 73 2.21 1.05 -11.62
CA ALA A 73 0.97 0.60 -11.02
C ALA A 73 1.01 0.68 -9.48
N SER A 74 2.08 0.15 -8.85
CA SER A 74 2.26 0.20 -7.41
C SER A 74 2.43 1.63 -6.89
N HIS A 75 3.12 2.50 -7.64
CA HIS A 75 3.26 3.91 -7.30
C HIS A 75 1.91 4.64 -7.32
N ILE A 76 1.11 4.48 -8.37
CA ILE A 76 -0.24 5.06 -8.45
C ILE A 76 -1.08 4.63 -7.24
N CYS A 77 -0.98 3.35 -6.87
CA CYS A 77 -1.73 2.80 -5.75
C CYS A 77 -1.43 3.55 -4.45
N VAL A 78 -0.16 3.64 -4.06
CA VAL A 78 0.23 4.26 -2.78
C VAL A 78 0.08 5.78 -2.80
N GLU A 79 0.33 6.45 -3.92
CA GLU A 79 0.14 7.89 -4.08
C GLU A 79 -1.33 8.28 -3.88
N LYS A 80 -2.26 7.57 -4.52
CA LYS A 80 -3.70 7.83 -4.38
C LYS A 80 -4.21 7.52 -2.98
N LEU A 81 -3.73 6.46 -2.35
CA LEU A 81 -4.06 6.16 -0.95
C LEU A 81 -3.49 7.21 0.00
N SER A 82 -2.29 7.73 -0.26
CA SER A 82 -1.72 8.83 0.52
C SER A 82 -2.56 10.11 0.40
N ALA A 83 -3.02 10.44 -0.82
CA ALA A 83 -3.91 11.57 -1.03
C ALA A 83 -5.26 11.38 -0.32
N ALA A 84 -5.84 10.18 -0.41
CA ALA A 84 -7.09 9.85 0.26
C ALA A 84 -7.02 10.00 1.78
N LEU A 85 -5.88 9.67 2.41
CA LEU A 85 -5.67 9.88 3.85
C LEU A 85 -5.85 11.35 4.25
N MET A 86 -5.40 12.28 3.41
CA MET A 86 -5.52 13.73 3.68
C MET A 86 -6.97 14.24 3.59
N GLU A 87 -7.85 13.51 2.91
CA GLU A 87 -9.27 13.85 2.74
C GLU A 87 -10.16 13.22 3.83
N LEU A 88 -9.64 12.26 4.59
CA LEU A 88 -10.41 11.60 5.65
C LEU A 88 -10.80 12.57 6.76
N GLN A 89 -12.07 12.53 7.14
CA GLN A 89 -12.58 13.36 8.23
C GLN A 89 -12.22 12.76 9.59
N PRO A 90 -11.85 13.59 10.58
CA PRO A 90 -11.38 13.11 11.89
C PRO A 90 -12.39 12.31 12.73
N CYS A 91 -13.67 12.34 12.38
CA CYS A 91 -14.77 11.74 13.16
C CYS A 91 -15.47 10.59 12.42
N SER A 92 -14.87 10.03 11.38
CA SER A 92 -15.45 8.91 10.63
C SER A 92 -15.29 7.59 11.41
N SER A 93 -16.32 6.75 11.41
CA SER A 93 -16.18 5.38 11.90
C SER A 93 -15.25 4.58 11.01
N ILE A 94 -14.66 3.49 11.54
CA ILE A 94 -13.81 2.61 10.70
C ILE A 94 -14.58 2.06 9.50
N MET A 95 -15.88 1.82 9.63
CA MET A 95 -16.72 1.33 8.52
C MET A 95 -16.89 2.39 7.43
N ASP A 96 -17.06 3.67 7.80
CA ASP A 96 -17.13 4.76 6.83
C ASP A 96 -15.79 4.94 6.10
N ILE A 97 -14.68 4.84 6.84
CA ILE A 97 -13.32 4.90 6.29
C ILE A 97 -13.10 3.76 5.31
N VAL A 98 -13.48 2.54 5.68
CA VAL A 98 -13.36 1.36 4.81
C VAL A 98 -14.19 1.54 3.54
N ALA A 99 -15.44 1.99 3.65
CA ALA A 99 -16.31 2.22 2.49
C ALA A 99 -15.72 3.30 1.54
N TYR A 100 -15.20 4.39 2.09
CA TYR A 100 -14.50 5.41 1.32
C TYR A 100 -13.27 4.86 0.61
N LEU A 101 -12.41 4.11 1.33
CA LEU A 101 -11.19 3.53 0.75
C LEU A 101 -11.50 2.47 -0.31
N GLN A 102 -12.58 1.70 -0.18
CA GLN A 102 -13.04 0.79 -1.23
C GLN A 102 -13.40 1.54 -2.52
N ALA A 103 -14.07 2.70 -2.41
CA ALA A 103 -14.35 3.55 -3.57
C ALA A 103 -13.07 4.10 -4.20
N VAL A 104 -12.12 4.59 -3.39
CA VAL A 104 -10.81 5.05 -3.86
C VAL A 104 -10.05 3.94 -4.58
N ILE A 105 -10.03 2.72 -4.01
CA ILE A 105 -9.39 1.56 -4.63
C ILE A 105 -10.03 1.20 -5.99
N ALA A 106 -11.35 1.29 -6.09
CA ALA A 106 -12.04 1.08 -7.37
C ALA A 106 -11.65 2.12 -8.43
N GLU A 107 -11.48 3.37 -8.03
CA GLU A 107 -10.98 4.43 -8.92
C GLU A 107 -9.53 4.20 -9.33
N ILE A 108 -8.66 3.78 -8.40
CA ILE A 108 -7.27 3.39 -8.68
C ILE A 108 -7.24 2.27 -9.72
N ASN A 109 -8.01 1.21 -9.51
CA ASN A 109 -8.09 0.09 -10.44
C ASN A 109 -8.54 0.53 -11.83
N LYS A 110 -9.57 1.37 -11.90
CA LYS A 110 -10.01 1.95 -13.18
C LYS A 110 -8.90 2.74 -13.87
N MET A 111 -8.19 3.60 -13.14
CA MET A 111 -7.09 4.40 -13.67
C MET A 111 -5.96 3.51 -14.22
N VAL A 112 -5.52 2.49 -13.47
CA VAL A 112 -4.50 1.53 -13.89
C VAL A 112 -4.93 0.79 -15.17
N CYS A 113 -6.18 0.30 -15.21
CA CYS A 113 -6.74 -0.36 -16.39
C CYS A 113 -6.81 0.56 -17.61
N ASP A 114 -7.22 1.81 -17.44
CA ASP A 114 -7.33 2.78 -18.53
C ASP A 114 -5.95 3.15 -19.09
N LEU A 115 -4.94 3.34 -18.24
CA LEU A 115 -3.56 3.58 -18.66
C LEU A 115 -2.99 2.38 -19.38
N SER A 116 -3.20 1.16 -18.87
CA SER A 116 -2.77 -0.11 -19.47
C SER A 116 -3.36 -0.34 -20.88
N ARG A 117 -4.59 0.13 -21.11
CA ARG A 117 -5.24 0.04 -22.43
C ARG A 117 -4.78 1.12 -23.40
N LYS A 118 -4.43 2.30 -22.88
CA LYS A 118 -4.09 3.48 -23.68
C LYS A 118 -2.66 3.49 -24.19
N TYR A 119 -1.73 2.91 -23.44
CA TYR A 119 -0.30 2.96 -23.73
C TYR A 119 0.25 1.54 -23.85
N ASP A 120 0.85 1.22 -25.01
CA ASP A 120 1.40 -0.11 -25.27
C ASP A 120 2.52 -0.50 -24.29
N ASP A 121 3.33 0.47 -23.86
CA ASP A 121 4.42 0.26 -22.90
C ASP A 121 3.91 -0.09 -21.48
N LEU A 122 2.64 0.21 -21.18
CA LEU A 122 1.98 -0.07 -19.91
C LEU A 122 1.01 -1.27 -19.98
N LYS A 123 1.01 -1.98 -21.10
CA LYS A 123 0.09 -3.09 -21.34
C LYS A 123 0.29 -4.21 -20.32
N GLY A 124 -0.81 -4.58 -19.65
CA GLY A 124 -0.81 -5.65 -18.66
C GLY A 124 -0.27 -5.24 -17.28
N MET A 125 -0.05 -3.93 -17.03
CA MET A 125 0.33 -3.48 -15.71
C MET A 125 -0.80 -3.70 -14.70
N GLY A 126 -0.43 -4.00 -13.49
CA GLY A 126 -1.30 -4.15 -12.34
C GLY A 126 -0.50 -4.07 -11.04
N ALA A 127 -1.18 -4.12 -9.93
CA ALA A 127 -0.53 -4.22 -8.64
C ALA A 127 -1.43 -4.94 -7.63
N THR A 128 -0.81 -5.65 -6.69
CA THR A 128 -1.45 -6.12 -5.49
C THR A 128 -1.66 -4.98 -4.52
N LEU A 129 -2.48 -5.18 -3.51
CA LEU A 129 -2.62 -4.26 -2.40
C LEU A 129 -2.95 -5.03 -1.12
N VAL A 130 -2.17 -4.82 -0.08
CA VAL A 130 -2.57 -5.07 1.31
C VAL A 130 -2.55 -3.74 2.04
N LEU A 131 -3.70 -3.33 2.56
CA LEU A 131 -3.89 -2.07 3.24
C LEU A 131 -4.41 -2.32 4.66
N LEU A 132 -3.64 -1.90 5.66
CA LEU A 132 -4.06 -1.83 7.06
C LEU A 132 -4.57 -0.41 7.35
N VAL A 133 -5.77 -0.34 7.87
CA VAL A 133 -6.39 0.88 8.39
C VAL A 133 -6.44 0.78 9.90
N LEU A 134 -5.90 1.76 10.59
CA LEU A 134 -6.07 1.93 12.04
C LEU A 134 -6.93 3.17 12.29
N CYS A 135 -7.95 3.05 13.12
CA CYS A 135 -8.79 4.14 13.55
C CYS A 135 -9.11 3.94 15.04
N GLU A 136 -8.55 4.79 15.89
CA GLU A 136 -8.66 4.66 17.34
C GLU A 136 -8.24 3.25 17.82
N ASN A 137 -9.17 2.47 18.37
CA ASN A 137 -8.94 1.10 18.87
C ASN A 137 -9.42 0.02 17.90
N GLU A 138 -9.75 0.39 16.67
CA GLU A 138 -10.23 -0.52 15.63
C GLU A 138 -9.23 -0.62 14.50
N CYS A 139 -9.20 -1.78 13.83
CA CYS A 139 -8.42 -1.96 12.63
C CYS A 139 -9.21 -2.72 11.56
N ALA A 140 -8.89 -2.44 10.31
CA ALA A 140 -9.40 -3.17 9.16
C ALA A 140 -8.28 -3.48 8.19
N ILE A 141 -8.39 -4.60 7.47
CA ILE A 141 -7.45 -4.98 6.42
C ILE A 141 -8.23 -5.17 5.12
N LEU A 142 -7.78 -4.48 4.05
CA LEU A 142 -8.25 -4.67 2.70
C LEU A 142 -7.16 -5.37 1.89
N ASN A 143 -7.53 -6.40 1.12
CA ASN A 143 -6.57 -7.20 0.36
C ASN A 143 -7.03 -7.41 -1.09
N ILE A 144 -6.10 -7.19 -2.03
CA ILE A 144 -6.24 -7.49 -3.46
C ILE A 144 -4.96 -8.19 -3.90
N GLY A 145 -5.09 -9.36 -4.52
CA GLY A 145 -3.95 -10.17 -4.97
C GLY A 145 -3.46 -11.15 -3.90
N ASP A 146 -2.19 -11.48 -3.94
CA ASP A 146 -1.53 -12.51 -3.12
C ASP A 146 -0.48 -11.96 -2.14
N SER A 147 -0.32 -10.65 -2.06
CA SER A 147 0.40 -10.04 -0.94
C SER A 147 -0.32 -10.30 0.38
N ARG A 148 0.41 -10.55 1.46
CA ARG A 148 -0.16 -11.12 2.68
C ARG A 148 0.04 -10.24 3.89
N ALA A 149 -0.97 -10.21 4.77
CA ALA A 149 -0.87 -9.68 6.12
C ALA A 149 -0.95 -10.80 7.15
N TYR A 150 -0.16 -10.66 8.19
CA TYR A 150 -0.12 -11.60 9.33
C TYR A 150 -0.31 -10.85 10.63
N HIS A 151 -1.02 -11.48 11.55
CA HIS A 151 -1.13 -11.03 12.93
C HIS A 151 -0.27 -11.94 13.82
N PHE A 152 0.59 -11.32 14.63
CA PHE A 152 1.39 -12.01 15.62
C PHE A 152 0.91 -11.62 17.02
N ALA A 153 0.42 -12.60 17.78
CA ALA A 153 0.03 -12.45 19.18
C ALA A 153 0.17 -13.81 19.86
N ASP A 154 0.44 -13.80 21.16
CA ASP A 154 0.54 -15.02 21.99
C ASP A 154 1.48 -16.07 21.38
N ASP A 155 2.64 -15.64 20.88
CA ASP A 155 3.65 -16.47 20.20
C ASP A 155 3.13 -17.22 18.96
N LYS A 156 2.04 -16.74 18.35
CA LYS A 156 1.45 -17.31 17.14
C LYS A 156 1.42 -16.29 16.01
N LEU A 157 1.80 -16.74 14.82
CA LEU A 157 1.70 -15.99 13.58
C LEU A 157 0.51 -16.53 12.78
N ILE A 158 -0.49 -15.70 12.53
CA ILE A 158 -1.73 -16.07 11.84
C ILE A 158 -1.85 -15.22 10.58
N GLN A 159 -1.98 -15.85 9.41
CA GLN A 159 -2.30 -15.13 8.18
C GLN A 159 -3.73 -14.62 8.24
N ILE A 160 -3.91 -13.32 8.05
CA ILE A 160 -5.23 -12.65 8.08
C ILE A 160 -5.84 -12.57 6.68
N THR A 161 -5.00 -12.35 5.68
CA THR A 161 -5.45 -12.24 4.28
C THR A 161 -5.61 -13.62 3.64
N LYS A 162 -6.43 -13.68 2.59
CA LYS A 162 -6.53 -14.84 1.70
C LYS A 162 -5.98 -14.43 0.33
N ASP A 163 -5.12 -15.27 -0.24
CA ASP A 163 -4.59 -15.03 -1.59
C ASP A 163 -5.73 -15.04 -2.61
N ASN A 164 -5.80 -13.98 -3.41
CA ASN A 164 -6.75 -13.81 -4.50
C ASN A 164 -5.95 -13.76 -5.81
N THR A 165 -5.56 -14.92 -6.31
CA THR A 165 -4.96 -15.11 -7.64
C THR A 165 -6.01 -15.68 -8.59
N GLU A 166 -6.11 -15.13 -9.81
CA GLU A 166 -6.89 -15.72 -10.91
C GLU A 166 -6.19 -16.94 -11.48
#